data_e64949efb5f61d8b922ba800ea88edf2
#
_entry.id   e64949efb5f61d8b922ba800ea88edf2
#
_cell.length_a   1.000
_cell.length_b   1.000
_cell.length_c   1.000
_cell.angle_alpha   90.00
_cell.angle_beta   90.00
_cell.angle_gamma   90.00
#
_symmetry.space_group_name_H-M   'P 1'
#
loop_
_entity.id
_entity.type
_entity.pdbx_description
1 polymer ?
#
loop_
_entity_poly.entity_id
_entity_poly.type
_entity_poly.pdbx_seq_one_letter_code
_entity_poly.pdbx_strand_id
1 'polypeptide(L)'
;MNFVILDLEWNGTYSRRLKGFMNEIIEFGAVKVDECLHVLDTFDALVRPQVGKKISGKIKTLTNITNEELANGLQFMQVMSRFRKWMGDAVLMTWGTSDILALIENSRYFCGSERIPFLKQYVDLQSYCEQMLHYDATKQMGFHLSTAAGNQ
;
A
#
# COMPACT_ATOMS: atom_id res chain seq x y z
N MET A 1 21.04 -2.37 7.50
CA MET A 1 19.92 -2.59 6.54
C MET A 1 18.68 -1.92 7.09
N ASN A 2 18.00 -1.16 6.25
CA ASN A 2 16.75 -0.51 6.64
C ASN A 2 15.57 -1.22 6.00
N PHE A 3 14.41 -1.08 6.62
CA PHE A 3 13.16 -1.65 6.14
C PHE A 3 12.11 -0.55 6.00
N VAL A 4 11.24 -0.71 5.02
CA VAL A 4 10.08 0.17 4.81
C VAL A 4 8.82 -0.67 4.92
N ILE A 5 7.99 -0.34 5.90
CA ILE A 5 6.69 -0.97 6.10
C ILE A 5 5.67 -0.10 5.37
N LEU A 6 5.06 -0.66 4.34
CA LEU A 6 4.12 0.05 3.47
C LEU A 6 2.70 -0.42 3.72
N ASP A 7 1.79 0.54 3.83
CA ASP A 7 0.36 0.33 3.89
C ASP A 7 -0.31 1.27 2.88
N LEU A 8 -1.05 0.69 1.93
CA LEU A 8 -1.74 1.42 0.88
C LEU A 8 -3.24 1.45 1.14
N GLU A 9 -3.86 2.57 0.80
CA GLU A 9 -5.31 2.65 0.71
C GLU A 9 -5.70 2.75 -0.76
N TRP A 10 -6.79 2.09 -1.13
CA TRP A 10 -7.31 2.12 -2.49
C TRP A 10 -8.82 2.18 -2.53
N ASN A 11 -9.33 2.64 -3.67
CA ASN A 11 -10.73 2.67 -4.00
C ASN A 11 -11.01 1.71 -5.15
N GLY A 12 -11.91 0.76 -4.94
CA GLY A 12 -12.39 -0.11 -6.02
C GLY A 12 -13.22 0.71 -6.99
N THR A 13 -12.81 0.77 -8.25
CA THR A 13 -13.49 1.58 -9.25
C THR A 13 -13.54 0.87 -10.61
N TYR A 14 -14.53 1.21 -11.41
CA TYR A 14 -14.67 0.66 -12.77
C TYR A 14 -13.86 1.51 -13.75
N SER A 15 -13.01 0.84 -14.53
CA SER A 15 -12.25 1.47 -15.59
C SER A 15 -12.84 1.15 -16.96
N ARG A 16 -13.23 2.17 -17.70
CA ARG A 16 -13.70 2.00 -19.08
C ARG A 16 -12.59 1.50 -20.00
N ARG A 17 -11.36 1.90 -19.76
CA ARG A 17 -10.19 1.48 -20.54
C ARG A 17 -9.91 -0.01 -20.37
N LEU A 18 -9.98 -0.52 -19.13
CA LEU A 18 -9.79 -1.94 -18.84
C LEU A 18 -11.05 -2.77 -19.06
N LYS A 19 -12.21 -2.13 -19.16
CA LYS A 19 -13.54 -2.78 -19.18
C LYS A 19 -13.75 -3.70 -17.96
N GLY A 20 -13.31 -3.24 -16.80
CA GLY A 20 -13.39 -3.99 -15.56
C GLY A 20 -13.03 -3.15 -14.34
N PHE A 21 -13.13 -3.77 -13.17
CA PHE A 21 -12.79 -3.13 -11.92
C PHE A 21 -11.29 -3.16 -11.67
N MET A 22 -10.80 -2.12 -10.99
CA MET A 22 -9.45 -2.04 -10.49
C MET A 22 -9.44 -1.41 -9.10
N ASN A 23 -8.38 -1.66 -8.35
CA ASN A 23 -8.14 -1.03 -7.06
C ASN A 23 -7.22 0.17 -7.26
N GLU A 24 -7.81 1.34 -7.43
CA GLU A 24 -7.06 2.59 -7.63
C GLU A 24 -6.46 3.07 -6.31
N ILE A 25 -5.15 3.16 -6.22
CA ILE A 25 -4.45 3.62 -5.02
C ILE A 25 -4.73 5.10 -4.78
N ILE A 26 -5.12 5.44 -3.55
CA ILE A 26 -5.44 6.81 -3.12
C ILE A 26 -4.52 7.33 -2.02
N GLU A 27 -3.78 6.48 -1.33
CA GLU A 27 -2.82 6.90 -0.30
C GLU A 27 -1.66 5.91 -0.19
N PHE A 28 -0.45 6.46 -0.02
CA PHE A 28 0.72 5.74 0.44
C PHE A 28 1.01 6.14 1.88
N GLY A 29 1.02 5.17 2.78
CA GLY A 29 1.51 5.36 4.14
C GLY A 29 2.67 4.42 4.39
N ALA A 30 3.79 4.92 4.88
CA ALA A 30 4.95 4.08 5.12
C ALA A 30 5.80 4.57 6.28
N VAL A 31 6.49 3.63 6.92
CA VAL A 31 7.43 3.88 8.00
C VAL A 31 8.75 3.23 7.64
N LYS A 32 9.85 3.98 7.76
CA LYS A 32 11.20 3.46 7.60
C LYS A 32 11.78 3.15 8.97
N VAL A 33 12.29 1.95 9.14
CA VAL A 33 12.89 1.48 10.39
C VAL A 33 14.28 0.89 10.12
N ASP A 34 15.13 0.91 11.16
CA ASP A 34 16.42 0.21 11.15
C ASP A 34 16.27 -1.26 11.60
N GLU A 35 17.36 -1.97 11.69
CA GLU A 35 17.40 -3.37 12.12
C GLU A 35 16.93 -3.58 13.56
N CYS A 36 17.00 -2.55 14.39
CA CYS A 36 16.52 -2.56 15.78
C CYS A 36 15.08 -2.06 15.91
N LEU A 37 14.39 -1.84 14.79
CA LEU A 37 13.02 -1.34 14.70
C LEU A 37 12.85 0.10 15.20
N HIS A 38 13.92 0.89 15.23
CA HIS A 38 13.81 2.31 15.47
C HIS A 38 13.22 3.00 14.25
N VAL A 39 12.22 3.85 14.48
CA VAL A 39 11.61 4.65 13.40
C VAL A 39 12.59 5.73 12.97
N LEU A 40 13.00 5.69 11.71
CA LEU A 40 13.91 6.66 11.12
C LEU A 40 13.19 7.80 10.43
N ASP A 41 12.09 7.48 9.73
CA ASP A 41 11.31 8.47 8.99
C ASP A 41 9.93 7.89 8.65
N THR A 42 9.03 8.76 8.23
CA THR A 42 7.70 8.39 7.76
C THR A 42 7.42 9.02 6.39
N PHE A 43 6.59 8.36 5.61
CA PHE A 43 6.12 8.86 4.32
C PHE A 43 4.60 8.76 4.27
N ASP A 44 3.96 9.84 3.89
CA ASP A 44 2.52 9.87 3.68
C ASP A 44 2.21 10.76 2.47
N ALA A 45 1.45 10.23 1.52
CA ALA A 45 1.07 10.98 0.33
C ALA A 45 -0.28 10.51 -0.18
N LEU A 46 -1.15 11.47 -0.44
CA LEU A 46 -2.42 11.24 -1.12
C LEU A 46 -2.21 11.22 -2.64
N VAL A 47 -2.88 10.28 -3.29
CA VAL A 47 -2.86 10.14 -4.74
C VAL A 47 -4.20 10.65 -5.29
N ARG A 48 -4.12 11.63 -6.19
CA ARG A 48 -5.32 12.16 -6.85
C ARG A 48 -5.92 11.11 -7.78
N PRO A 49 -7.19 10.70 -7.57
CA PRO A 49 -7.85 9.73 -8.43
C PRO A 49 -7.95 10.23 -9.88
N GLN A 50 -7.64 9.35 -10.82
CA GLN A 50 -7.76 9.63 -12.26
C GLN A 50 -8.79 8.72 -12.93
N VAL A 51 -9.11 7.58 -12.32
CA VAL A 51 -10.07 6.60 -12.84
C VAL A 51 -11.43 6.79 -12.16
N GLY A 52 -11.45 6.72 -10.82
CA GLY A 52 -12.66 6.96 -10.03
C GLY A 52 -12.89 8.45 -9.83
N LYS A 53 -14.12 8.92 -10.05
CA LYS A 53 -14.46 10.33 -9.83
C LYS A 53 -14.63 10.67 -8.36
N LYS A 54 -15.11 9.70 -7.57
CA LYS A 54 -15.36 9.86 -6.14
C LYS A 54 -15.09 8.54 -5.43
N ILE A 55 -14.54 8.63 -4.22
CA ILE A 55 -14.45 7.47 -3.34
C ILE A 55 -15.83 7.14 -2.77
N SER A 56 -16.06 5.86 -2.51
CA SER A 56 -17.31 5.41 -1.88
C SER A 56 -17.43 5.90 -0.44
N GLY A 57 -18.65 6.00 0.07
CA GLY A 57 -18.89 6.32 1.48
C GLY A 57 -18.20 5.33 2.44
N LYS A 58 -18.14 4.06 2.06
CA LYS A 58 -17.46 3.02 2.82
C LYS A 58 -15.95 3.33 2.94
N ILE A 59 -15.30 3.71 1.85
CA ILE A 59 -13.88 4.07 1.85
C ILE A 59 -13.64 5.32 2.68
N LYS A 60 -14.49 6.34 2.56
CA LYS A 60 -14.41 7.55 3.40
C LYS A 60 -14.47 7.20 4.89
N THR A 61 -15.39 6.33 5.28
CA THR A 61 -15.54 5.91 6.67
C THR A 61 -14.34 5.12 7.17
N LEU A 62 -13.81 4.20 6.36
CA LEU A 62 -12.68 3.36 6.74
C LEU A 62 -11.34 4.10 6.80
N THR A 63 -11.11 5.04 5.87
CA THR A 63 -9.83 5.73 5.73
C THR A 63 -9.81 7.13 6.32
N ASN A 64 -10.99 7.71 6.57
CA ASN A 64 -11.18 9.10 6.97
C ASN A 64 -10.60 10.11 5.93
N ILE A 65 -10.45 9.68 4.69
CA ILE A 65 -9.99 10.53 3.58
C ILE A 65 -11.20 11.11 2.86
N THR A 66 -11.16 12.40 2.54
CA THR A 66 -12.24 13.10 1.83
C THR A 66 -11.92 13.25 0.35
N ASN A 67 -12.96 13.41 -0.49
CA ASN A 67 -12.78 13.70 -1.92
C ASN A 67 -12.03 15.03 -2.14
N GLU A 68 -12.22 16.01 -1.27
CA GLU A 68 -11.55 17.31 -1.35
C GLU A 68 -10.04 17.17 -1.11
N GLU A 69 -9.65 16.40 -0.09
CA GLU A 69 -8.24 16.10 0.18
C GLU A 69 -7.59 15.39 -1.01
N LEU A 70 -8.28 14.40 -1.60
CA LEU A 70 -7.76 13.66 -2.75
C LEU A 70 -7.63 14.52 -4.00
N ALA A 71 -8.51 15.51 -4.19
CA ALA A 71 -8.42 16.44 -5.31
C ALA A 71 -7.12 17.26 -5.29
N ASN A 72 -6.56 17.48 -4.11
CA ASN A 72 -5.29 18.17 -3.89
C ASN A 72 -4.07 17.23 -3.87
N GLY A 73 -4.29 15.93 -4.05
CA GLY A 73 -3.23 14.94 -4.11
C GLY A 73 -2.39 15.05 -5.38
N LEU A 74 -1.25 14.39 -5.36
CA LEU A 74 -0.37 14.28 -6.53
C LEU A 74 -0.84 13.13 -7.43
N GLN A 75 -0.39 13.16 -8.67
CA GLN A 75 -0.61 12.03 -9.59
C GLN A 75 0.17 10.81 -9.13
N PHE A 76 -0.33 9.62 -9.44
CA PHE A 76 0.29 8.35 -9.05
C PHE A 76 1.78 8.27 -9.41
N MET A 77 2.16 8.66 -10.63
CA MET A 77 3.56 8.61 -11.07
C MET A 77 4.48 9.51 -10.24
N GLN A 78 3.96 10.67 -9.81
CA GLN A 78 4.72 11.59 -8.96
C GLN A 78 4.92 11.00 -7.55
N VAL A 79 3.88 10.40 -6.98
CA VAL A 79 3.95 9.76 -5.67
C VAL A 79 4.90 8.56 -5.72
N MET A 80 4.81 7.73 -6.76
CA MET A 80 5.74 6.60 -6.96
C MET A 80 7.19 7.05 -7.05
N SER A 81 7.46 8.13 -7.78
CA SER A 81 8.80 8.68 -7.90
C SER A 81 9.34 9.17 -6.56
N ARG A 82 8.52 9.88 -5.79
CA ARG A 82 8.89 10.37 -4.45
C ARG A 82 9.11 9.22 -3.47
N PHE A 83 8.20 8.24 -3.48
CA PHE A 83 8.31 7.07 -2.63
C PHE A 83 9.58 6.28 -2.90
N ARG A 84 9.88 6.06 -4.17
CA ARG A 84 11.09 5.35 -4.60
C ARG A 84 12.36 6.04 -4.12
N LYS A 85 12.44 7.36 -4.24
CA LYS A 85 13.57 8.14 -3.74
C LYS A 85 13.71 8.08 -2.23
N TRP A 86 12.59 8.22 -1.54
CA TRP A 86 12.53 8.15 -0.08
C TRP A 86 12.91 6.77 0.43
N MET A 87 12.45 5.72 -0.23
CA MET A 87 12.73 4.34 0.14
C MET A 87 14.23 4.00 0.02
N GLY A 88 14.90 4.49 -1.02
CA GLY A 88 16.30 4.19 -1.27
C GLY A 88 16.54 2.70 -1.46
N ASP A 89 17.50 2.14 -0.72
CA ASP A 89 17.87 0.72 -0.77
C ASP A 89 17.23 -0.13 0.34
N ALA A 90 16.28 0.44 1.08
CA ALA A 90 15.57 -0.29 2.12
C ALA A 90 14.77 -1.48 1.53
N VAL A 91 14.56 -2.50 2.35
CA VAL A 91 13.75 -3.66 1.97
C VAL A 91 12.29 -3.38 2.26
N LEU A 92 11.42 -3.60 1.28
CA LEU A 92 9.99 -3.39 1.42
C LEU A 92 9.36 -4.51 2.25
N MET A 93 8.47 -4.13 3.15
CA MET A 93 7.63 -5.02 3.94
C MET A 93 6.18 -4.62 3.79
N THR A 94 5.31 -5.59 3.61
CA THR A 94 3.85 -5.39 3.53
C THR A 94 3.15 -6.43 4.39
N TRP A 95 1.91 -6.14 4.78
CA TRP A 95 1.05 -7.11 5.44
C TRP A 95 0.22 -7.83 4.39
N GLY A 96 0.64 -9.05 4.06
CA GLY A 96 0.06 -9.80 2.95
C GLY A 96 0.56 -9.32 1.60
N THR A 97 -0.09 -9.76 0.54
CA THR A 97 0.30 -9.48 -0.85
C THR A 97 -0.59 -8.47 -1.56
N SER A 98 -1.68 -8.03 -0.93
CA SER A 98 -2.67 -7.14 -1.57
C SER A 98 -2.07 -5.80 -1.97
N ASP A 99 -1.22 -5.22 -1.13
CA ASP A 99 -0.53 -3.96 -1.44
C ASP A 99 0.39 -4.11 -2.65
N ILE A 100 1.12 -5.23 -2.72
CA ILE A 100 2.02 -5.53 -3.85
C ILE A 100 1.23 -5.65 -5.16
N LEU A 101 0.10 -6.36 -5.12
CA LEU A 101 -0.76 -6.51 -6.30
C LEU A 101 -1.35 -5.17 -6.74
N ALA A 102 -1.75 -4.33 -5.79
CA ALA A 102 -2.25 -2.99 -6.08
C ALA A 102 -1.16 -2.11 -6.72
N LEU A 103 0.08 -2.16 -6.21
CA LEU A 103 1.21 -1.44 -6.82
C LEU A 103 1.44 -1.86 -8.27
N ILE A 104 1.45 -3.17 -8.53
CA ILE A 104 1.66 -3.72 -9.87
C ILE A 104 0.53 -3.27 -10.81
N GLU A 105 -0.72 -3.40 -10.37
CA GLU A 105 -1.89 -3.02 -11.16
C GLU A 105 -1.87 -1.53 -11.53
N ASN A 106 -1.62 -0.65 -10.55
CA ASN A 106 -1.56 0.78 -10.78
C ASN A 106 -0.37 1.19 -11.65
N SER A 107 0.79 0.56 -11.45
CA SER A 107 1.97 0.82 -12.29
C SER A 107 1.74 0.42 -13.73
N ARG A 108 1.10 -0.72 -13.97
CA ARG A 108 0.71 -1.15 -15.32
C ARG A 108 -0.25 -0.16 -15.96
N TYR A 109 -1.25 0.29 -15.20
CA TYR A 109 -2.27 1.19 -15.70
C TYR A 109 -1.72 2.59 -16.04
N PHE A 110 -0.97 3.20 -15.11
CA PHE A 110 -0.52 4.60 -15.23
C PHE A 110 0.83 4.75 -15.91
N CYS A 111 1.70 3.75 -15.79
CA CYS A 111 3.08 3.81 -16.31
C CYS A 111 3.30 2.88 -17.51
N GLY A 112 2.35 2.01 -17.83
CA GLY A 112 2.49 1.00 -18.89
C GLY A 112 3.51 -0.08 -18.58
N SER A 113 3.98 -0.21 -17.34
CA SER A 113 5.00 -1.17 -16.94
C SER A 113 4.65 -1.80 -15.60
N GLU A 114 4.84 -3.11 -15.52
CA GLU A 114 4.72 -3.87 -14.29
C GLU A 114 6.02 -3.90 -13.49
N ARG A 115 7.10 -3.41 -14.07
CA ARG A 115 8.42 -3.49 -13.48
C ARG A 115 8.62 -2.41 -12.43
N ILE A 116 8.67 -2.84 -11.17
CA ILE A 116 8.93 -1.97 -10.03
C ILE A 116 10.24 -2.46 -9.38
N PRO A 117 11.37 -1.73 -9.56
CA PRO A 117 12.68 -2.23 -9.13
C PRO A 117 12.79 -2.58 -7.64
N PHE A 118 12.12 -1.83 -6.75
CA PHE A 118 12.18 -2.10 -5.32
C PHE A 118 11.37 -3.34 -4.88
N LEU A 119 10.60 -3.96 -5.77
CA LEU A 119 9.90 -5.21 -5.49
C LEU A 119 10.77 -6.46 -5.69
N LYS A 120 12.03 -6.32 -6.07
CA LYS A 120 12.95 -7.48 -6.22
C LYS A 120 13.08 -8.27 -4.92
N GLN A 121 13.05 -7.56 -3.80
CA GLN A 121 13.08 -8.15 -2.47
C GLN A 121 12.01 -7.49 -1.62
N TYR A 122 11.00 -8.23 -1.23
CA TYR A 122 10.02 -7.76 -0.26
C TYR A 122 9.68 -8.87 0.72
N VAL A 123 9.24 -8.47 1.91
CA VAL A 123 8.83 -9.39 2.96
C VAL A 123 7.32 -9.28 3.16
N ASP A 124 6.64 -10.41 3.07
CA ASP A 124 5.25 -10.54 3.49
C ASP A 124 5.22 -10.82 4.99
N LEU A 125 4.95 -9.76 5.77
CA LEU A 125 4.92 -9.85 7.23
C LEU A 125 3.82 -10.79 7.73
N GLN A 126 2.69 -10.87 7.05
CA GLN A 126 1.61 -11.77 7.43
C GLN A 126 2.08 -13.23 7.37
N SER A 127 2.64 -13.65 6.24
CA SER A 127 3.18 -14.99 6.08
C SER A 127 4.29 -15.31 7.09
N TYR A 128 5.16 -14.33 7.34
CA TYR A 128 6.22 -14.47 8.34
C TYR A 128 5.64 -14.69 9.73
N CYS A 129 4.67 -13.89 10.15
CA CYS A 129 4.01 -14.02 11.46
C CYS A 129 3.26 -15.34 11.58
N GLU A 130 2.57 -15.77 10.53
CA GLU A 130 1.87 -17.06 10.51
C GLU A 130 2.83 -18.23 10.73
N GLN A 131 3.98 -18.22 10.07
CA GLN A 131 5.02 -19.25 10.24
C GLN A 131 5.61 -19.23 11.65
N MET A 132 5.96 -18.05 12.15
CA MET A 132 6.59 -17.91 13.47
C MET A 132 5.66 -18.24 14.63
N LEU A 133 4.38 -17.94 14.48
CA LEU A 133 3.38 -18.15 15.53
C LEU A 133 2.59 -19.45 15.34
N HIS A 134 2.90 -20.25 14.33
CA HIS A 134 2.12 -21.42 13.92
C HIS A 134 0.63 -21.07 13.74
N TYR A 135 0.37 -19.87 13.23
CA TYR A 135 -0.97 -19.31 13.08
C TYR A 135 -1.53 -19.65 11.70
N ASP A 136 -2.76 -20.17 11.68
CA ASP A 136 -3.46 -20.48 10.44
C ASP A 136 -4.52 -19.41 10.16
N ALA A 137 -4.19 -18.44 9.32
CA ALA A 137 -5.07 -17.33 8.98
C ALA A 137 -6.36 -17.79 8.26
N THR A 138 -6.36 -18.97 7.63
CA THR A 138 -7.55 -19.49 6.95
C THR A 138 -8.65 -19.89 7.90
N LYS A 139 -8.31 -20.18 9.16
CA LYS A 139 -9.26 -20.59 10.20
C LYS A 139 -9.79 -19.43 11.03
N GLN A 140 -9.16 -18.26 10.96
CA GLN A 140 -9.59 -17.09 11.73
C GLN A 140 -9.81 -15.91 10.80
N MET A 141 -11.08 -15.68 10.46
CA MET A 141 -11.48 -14.50 9.71
C MET A 141 -11.22 -13.25 10.56
N GLY A 142 -10.53 -12.26 10.00
CA GLY A 142 -10.28 -11.00 10.65
C GLY A 142 -8.90 -10.80 11.24
N PHE A 143 -7.96 -11.73 11.02
CA PHE A 143 -6.57 -11.46 11.37
C PHE A 143 -6.00 -10.39 10.43
N HIS A 144 -5.57 -9.28 11.00
CA HIS A 144 -5.04 -8.15 10.24
C HIS A 144 -3.98 -7.40 11.06
N LEU A 145 -3.33 -6.42 10.43
CA LEU A 145 -2.20 -5.69 10.99
C LEU A 145 -2.47 -5.11 12.39
N SER A 146 -3.65 -4.53 12.62
CA SER A 146 -4.01 -3.96 13.92
C SER A 146 -4.07 -5.01 15.03
N THR A 147 -4.49 -6.23 14.71
CA THR A 147 -4.50 -7.35 15.67
C THR A 147 -3.09 -7.80 16.00
N ALA A 148 -2.22 -7.89 15.00
CA ALA A 148 -0.82 -8.26 15.22
C ALA A 148 -0.08 -7.21 16.07
N ALA A 149 -0.34 -5.94 15.87
CA ALA A 149 0.26 -4.85 16.64
C ALA A 149 -0.27 -4.80 18.10
N GLY A 150 -1.50 -5.24 18.33
CA GLY A 150 -2.10 -5.26 19.65
C GLY A 150 -1.58 -6.36 20.60
N ASN A 151 -0.83 -7.29 20.09
CA ASN A 151 -0.30 -8.44 20.85
C ASN A 151 1.17 -8.28 21.25
N GLN A 152 1.73 -7.10 21.17
CA GLN A 152 3.10 -6.80 21.61
C GLN A 152 3.16 -6.32 23.05
#